data_1c3aa426b5b5fa06bb0ad9668831463b
#
_entry.id   1c3aa426b5b5fa06bb0ad9668831463b
#
_cell.length_a   1.000
_cell.length_b   1.000
_cell.length_c   1.000
_cell.angle_alpha   90.00
_cell.angle_beta   90.00
_cell.angle_gamma   90.00
#
_symmetry.space_group_name_H-M   'P 1'
#
loop_
_entity.id
_entity.type
_entity.pdbx_description
1 polymer ?
#
loop_
_entity_poly.entity_id
_entity_poly.type
_entity_poly.pdbx_seq_one_letter_code
_entity_poly.pdbx_strand_id
1 'polypeptide(L)'
;MQEARLESLFPLFITLYSKKKRKKMNLPFYIIDVFTDKKYSGNQLAVFLEAENLSSEEMQQIAREINFAESTFITRLDKENNSAEIKIFTPANEMQFAGHPIIGTSWVLMNKIFNSPNEIKLEVPIGPIAIHKSGDLIWLKAAQPKFWDTFSKVDFTFFCNLEVSDFENQFPIQEVTTGSAFVMVGLSSKRALENLILDKDKTDEWLKQHCKTSHRGLYFYYLEGSKIFSRMLCIEHNQLVEDAATGSASICLQAFLLKYHKPEFELINYQGDYINRPSQIHFKGKLTENDFDIKIGGKAQFVAKGEWES
;
A
#
# COMPACT_ATOMS: atom_id res chain seq x y z
N MET A 1 -57.51 -39.27 -36.51
CA MET A 1 -56.66 -40.48 -36.38
C MET A 1 -55.21 -40.06 -36.67
N GLN A 2 -54.38 -40.45 -35.77
CA GLN A 2 -52.94 -40.47 -35.69
C GLN A 2 -52.23 -39.18 -35.20
N GLU A 3 -52.07 -39.21 -33.88
CA GLU A 3 -51.01 -38.52 -33.18
C GLU A 3 -49.64 -39.10 -33.56
N ALA A 4 -48.69 -38.26 -33.91
CA ALA A 4 -47.27 -38.64 -34.03
C ALA A 4 -46.49 -37.92 -32.92
N ARG A 5 -46.00 -38.71 -31.97
CA ARG A 5 -45.05 -38.32 -30.90
C ARG A 5 -43.76 -37.79 -31.51
N LEU A 6 -43.39 -36.61 -31.11
CA LEU A 6 -42.01 -36.08 -31.20
C LEU A 6 -41.35 -36.24 -29.83
N GLU A 7 -40.65 -37.34 -29.64
CA GLU A 7 -39.70 -37.48 -28.52
C GLU A 7 -38.40 -36.71 -28.86
N SER A 8 -38.19 -35.69 -28.09
CA SER A 8 -37.00 -34.86 -28.14
C SER A 8 -35.79 -35.57 -27.55
N LEU A 9 -34.77 -35.75 -28.34
CA LEU A 9 -33.43 -36.12 -27.93
C LEU A 9 -32.73 -34.88 -27.36
N PHE A 10 -32.73 -34.71 -26.04
CA PHE A 10 -31.74 -33.86 -25.32
C PHE A 10 -30.65 -34.81 -24.80
N PRO A 11 -29.37 -34.68 -25.25
CA PRO A 11 -28.30 -35.34 -24.56
C PRO A 11 -27.99 -34.57 -23.29
N LEU A 12 -28.21 -35.22 -22.13
CA LEU A 12 -27.67 -34.79 -20.85
C LEU A 12 -26.14 -34.80 -20.91
N PHE A 13 -25.51 -33.67 -21.17
CA PHE A 13 -24.14 -33.44 -20.80
C PHE A 13 -24.06 -33.18 -19.28
N ILE A 14 -24.13 -34.25 -18.51
CA ILE A 14 -23.66 -34.22 -17.13
C ILE A 14 -22.16 -34.22 -17.18
N THR A 15 -21.56 -33.03 -17.21
CA THR A 15 -20.15 -32.85 -16.92
C THR A 15 -19.94 -33.26 -15.45
N LEU A 16 -19.42 -34.47 -15.26
CA LEU A 16 -18.92 -34.94 -13.97
C LEU A 16 -17.75 -34.05 -13.57
N TYR A 17 -18.05 -32.92 -12.92
CA TYR A 17 -17.07 -32.22 -12.11
C TYR A 17 -16.69 -33.15 -10.95
N SER A 18 -15.61 -33.90 -11.14
CA SER A 18 -14.92 -34.58 -10.07
C SER A 18 -14.53 -33.53 -9.04
N LYS A 19 -15.35 -33.32 -8.02
CA LYS A 19 -14.95 -32.58 -6.81
C LYS A 19 -13.83 -33.42 -6.18
N LYS A 20 -12.58 -33.19 -6.58
CA LYS A 20 -11.46 -33.60 -5.73
C LYS A 20 -11.77 -33.04 -4.35
N LYS A 21 -11.97 -33.90 -3.36
CA LYS A 21 -12.04 -33.50 -1.95
C LYS A 21 -10.77 -32.72 -1.67
N ARG A 22 -10.87 -31.38 -1.61
CA ARG A 22 -9.75 -30.54 -1.19
C ARG A 22 -9.37 -30.98 0.22
N LYS A 23 -8.10 -31.20 0.41
CA LYS A 23 -7.54 -31.45 1.74
C LYS A 23 -7.70 -30.14 2.50
N LYS A 24 -8.41 -30.16 3.63
CA LYS A 24 -8.52 -29.00 4.52
C LYS A 24 -7.11 -28.50 4.82
N MET A 25 -6.79 -27.27 4.45
CA MET A 25 -5.49 -26.66 4.71
C MET A 25 -5.66 -25.67 5.86
N ASN A 26 -4.76 -25.73 6.81
CA ASN A 26 -4.62 -24.73 7.85
C ASN A 26 -3.45 -23.83 7.45
N LEU A 27 -3.70 -22.54 7.26
CA LEU A 27 -2.70 -21.56 6.90
C LEU A 27 -2.31 -20.77 8.15
N PRO A 28 -1.08 -20.91 8.65
CA PRO A 28 -0.63 -20.04 9.73
C PRO A 28 -0.61 -18.59 9.25
N PHE A 29 -1.07 -17.67 10.08
CA PHE A 29 -1.01 -16.26 9.77
C PHE A 29 -0.60 -15.40 10.97
N TYR A 30 -0.11 -14.21 10.65
CA TYR A 30 0.22 -13.16 11.60
C TYR A 30 -0.55 -11.89 11.28
N ILE A 31 -1.01 -11.18 12.31
CA ILE A 31 -1.49 -9.81 12.19
C ILE A 31 -0.41 -8.89 12.75
N ILE A 32 -0.02 -7.92 11.93
CA ILE A 32 1.07 -6.97 12.20
C ILE A 32 0.53 -5.57 12.00
N ASP A 33 0.87 -4.65 12.90
CA ASP A 33 0.70 -3.22 12.71
C ASP A 33 2.02 -2.63 12.20
N VAL A 34 1.99 -1.99 11.04
CA VAL A 34 3.18 -1.51 10.32
C VAL A 34 3.31 0.01 10.43
N PHE A 35 4.53 0.54 10.41
CA PHE A 35 4.85 1.95 10.61
C PHE A 35 4.48 2.49 11.99
N THR A 36 4.63 1.67 13.01
CA THR A 36 4.32 2.05 14.39
C THR A 36 5.21 1.33 15.40
N ASP A 37 5.40 1.94 16.57
CA ASP A 37 6.02 1.34 17.75
C ASP A 37 4.99 0.84 18.78
N LYS A 38 3.68 0.94 18.49
CA LYS A 38 2.59 0.56 19.37
C LYS A 38 1.58 -0.32 18.66
N LYS A 39 0.99 -1.27 19.39
CA LYS A 39 -0.16 -2.04 18.89
C LYS A 39 -1.37 -1.15 18.71
N TYR A 40 -2.22 -1.53 17.76
CA TYR A 40 -3.49 -0.87 17.45
C TYR A 40 -3.33 0.53 16.88
N SER A 41 -2.19 0.78 16.24
CA SER A 41 -1.85 1.97 15.46
C SER A 41 -1.08 1.56 14.21
N GLY A 42 -0.67 2.49 13.34
CA GLY A 42 -0.04 2.11 12.09
C GLY A 42 -1.00 1.49 11.08
N ASN A 43 -0.48 0.89 10.02
CA ASN A 43 -1.27 0.20 9.01
C ASN A 43 -1.31 -1.31 9.25
N GLN A 44 -2.50 -1.89 9.22
CA GLN A 44 -2.73 -3.30 9.50
C GLN A 44 -2.29 -4.17 8.33
N LEU A 45 -1.71 -5.32 8.65
CA LEU A 45 -1.31 -6.32 7.66
C LEU A 45 -1.60 -7.73 8.18
N ALA A 46 -2.21 -8.56 7.35
CA ALA A 46 -2.25 -9.99 7.53
C ALA A 46 -1.16 -10.64 6.66
N VAL A 47 -0.31 -11.48 7.28
CA VAL A 47 0.77 -12.21 6.61
C VAL A 47 0.49 -13.70 6.73
N PHE A 48 0.12 -14.34 5.63
CA PHE A 48 -0.16 -15.78 5.54
C PHE A 48 1.08 -16.53 5.14
N LEU A 49 1.40 -17.58 5.88
CA LEU A 49 2.48 -18.50 5.57
C LEU A 49 1.96 -19.70 4.79
N GLU A 50 2.87 -20.46 4.15
CA GLU A 50 2.56 -21.76 3.52
C GLU A 50 1.45 -21.67 2.46
N ALA A 51 1.46 -20.55 1.71
CA ALA A 51 0.44 -20.24 0.71
C ALA A 51 0.76 -20.77 -0.71
N GLU A 52 1.78 -21.62 -0.86
CA GLU A 52 2.24 -22.17 -2.15
C GLU A 52 1.19 -22.99 -2.91
N ASN A 53 0.21 -23.55 -2.19
CA ASN A 53 -0.85 -24.36 -2.77
C ASN A 53 -2.18 -23.61 -2.96
N LEU A 54 -2.24 -22.31 -2.63
CA LEU A 54 -3.40 -21.47 -2.89
C LEU A 54 -3.38 -20.93 -4.32
N SER A 55 -4.53 -20.94 -4.95
CA SER A 55 -4.72 -20.17 -6.19
C SER A 55 -4.81 -18.66 -5.90
N SER A 56 -4.58 -17.83 -6.91
CA SER A 56 -4.75 -16.37 -6.76
C SER A 56 -6.19 -16.00 -6.40
N GLU A 57 -7.19 -16.77 -6.87
CA GLU A 57 -8.60 -16.57 -6.51
C GLU A 57 -8.87 -16.83 -5.02
N GLU A 58 -8.24 -17.86 -4.45
CA GLU A 58 -8.36 -18.17 -3.01
C GLU A 58 -7.67 -17.10 -2.17
N MET A 59 -6.47 -16.66 -2.55
CA MET A 59 -5.77 -15.55 -1.90
C MET A 59 -6.61 -14.25 -1.93
N GLN A 60 -7.25 -13.97 -3.09
CA GLN A 60 -8.13 -12.82 -3.24
C GLN A 60 -9.39 -12.93 -2.36
N GLN A 61 -9.95 -14.12 -2.20
CA GLN A 61 -11.11 -14.34 -1.31
C GLN A 61 -10.73 -14.12 0.16
N ILE A 62 -9.57 -14.63 0.58
CA ILE A 62 -9.04 -14.44 1.93
C ILE A 62 -8.75 -12.95 2.19
N ALA A 63 -8.11 -12.26 1.25
CA ALA A 63 -7.82 -10.84 1.40
C ALA A 63 -9.11 -9.99 1.52
N ARG A 64 -10.16 -10.37 0.79
CA ARG A 64 -11.48 -9.72 0.88
C ARG A 64 -12.16 -9.99 2.21
N GLU A 65 -12.06 -11.20 2.76
CA GLU A 65 -12.64 -11.57 4.05
C GLU A 65 -11.96 -10.87 5.21
N ILE A 66 -10.61 -10.79 5.20
CA ILE A 66 -9.81 -10.04 6.18
C ILE A 66 -10.12 -8.54 6.11
N ASN A 67 -10.30 -8.01 4.91
CA ASN A 67 -10.68 -6.63 4.63
C ASN A 67 -9.71 -5.58 5.24
N PHE A 68 -8.43 -5.90 5.38
CA PHE A 68 -7.37 -4.91 5.62
C PHE A 68 -7.00 -4.24 4.30
N ALA A 69 -6.32 -3.08 4.38
CA ALA A 69 -5.84 -2.38 3.18
C ALA A 69 -5.09 -3.35 2.25
N GLU A 70 -4.19 -4.18 2.80
CA GLU A 70 -3.57 -5.30 2.09
C GLU A 70 -3.38 -6.53 3.00
N SER A 71 -3.20 -7.66 2.33
CA SER A 71 -2.76 -8.94 2.90
C SER A 71 -1.63 -9.53 2.06
N THR A 72 -0.70 -10.23 2.69
CA THR A 72 0.41 -10.89 2.00
C THR A 72 0.38 -12.40 2.17
N PHE A 73 0.79 -13.11 1.13
CA PHE A 73 0.84 -14.55 1.07
C PHE A 73 2.26 -14.99 0.70
N ILE A 74 2.91 -15.76 1.58
CA ILE A 74 4.23 -16.30 1.31
C ILE A 74 4.06 -17.60 0.53
N THR A 75 4.44 -17.55 -0.76
CA THR A 75 4.28 -18.68 -1.70
C THR A 75 5.53 -19.54 -1.81
N ARG A 76 6.67 -19.03 -1.40
CA ARG A 76 7.92 -19.79 -1.30
C ARG A 76 8.80 -19.23 -0.20
N LEU A 77 9.44 -20.11 0.54
CA LEU A 77 10.35 -19.77 1.63
C LEU A 77 11.70 -20.49 1.43
N ASP A 78 12.79 -19.71 1.39
CA ASP A 78 14.16 -20.20 1.35
C ASP A 78 14.91 -19.72 2.59
N LYS A 79 14.98 -20.60 3.60
CA LYS A 79 15.62 -20.28 4.88
C LYS A 79 17.14 -20.22 4.79
N GLU A 80 17.74 -20.93 3.83
CA GLU A 80 19.20 -20.97 3.68
C GLU A 80 19.72 -19.62 3.13
N ASN A 81 18.97 -19.01 2.21
CA ASN A 81 19.32 -17.75 1.59
C ASN A 81 18.58 -16.53 2.18
N ASN A 82 17.84 -16.70 3.30
CA ASN A 82 17.01 -15.66 3.90
C ASN A 82 16.11 -14.95 2.88
N SER A 83 15.45 -15.71 2.03
CA SER A 83 14.58 -15.18 0.99
C SER A 83 13.18 -15.79 0.98
N ALA A 84 12.22 -15.04 0.44
CA ALA A 84 10.85 -15.49 0.28
C ALA A 84 10.22 -14.86 -0.97
N GLU A 85 9.32 -15.62 -1.61
CA GLU A 85 8.43 -15.10 -2.64
C GLU A 85 7.08 -14.78 -2.01
N ILE A 86 6.55 -13.60 -2.31
CA ILE A 86 5.29 -13.13 -1.75
C ILE A 86 4.36 -12.58 -2.82
N LYS A 87 3.07 -12.75 -2.59
CA LYS A 87 2.01 -12.07 -3.30
C LYS A 87 1.29 -11.11 -2.38
N ILE A 88 0.83 -9.99 -2.91
CA ILE A 88 0.19 -8.90 -2.17
C ILE A 88 -1.21 -8.69 -2.75
N PHE A 89 -2.23 -8.67 -1.91
CA PHE A 89 -3.61 -8.48 -2.32
C PHE A 89 -4.27 -7.38 -1.50
N THR A 90 -4.95 -6.46 -2.19
CA THR A 90 -6.00 -5.64 -1.59
C THR A 90 -7.31 -6.45 -1.53
N PRO A 91 -8.38 -6.00 -0.88
CA PRO A 91 -9.70 -6.63 -1.01
C PRO A 91 -10.22 -6.72 -2.45
N ALA A 92 -9.70 -5.90 -3.37
CA ALA A 92 -10.17 -5.80 -4.76
C ALA A 92 -9.31 -6.59 -5.76
N ASN A 93 -7.98 -6.54 -5.64
CA ASN A 93 -7.06 -7.07 -6.65
C ASN A 93 -5.66 -7.39 -6.12
N GLU A 94 -4.91 -8.17 -6.88
CA GLU A 94 -3.48 -8.42 -6.66
C GLU A 94 -2.65 -7.17 -7.00
N MET A 95 -1.69 -6.84 -6.13
CA MET A 95 -0.77 -5.71 -6.28
C MET A 95 0.61 -6.19 -6.70
N GLN A 96 1.24 -5.44 -7.61
CA GLN A 96 2.61 -5.72 -8.04
C GLN A 96 3.64 -5.33 -6.98
N PHE A 97 3.32 -4.31 -6.17
CA PHE A 97 4.17 -3.73 -5.14
C PHE A 97 3.34 -2.91 -4.15
N ALA A 98 3.65 -3.02 -2.85
CA ALA A 98 3.11 -2.12 -1.83
C ALA A 98 4.10 -2.00 -0.66
N GLY A 99 4.34 -0.77 -0.18
CA GLY A 99 5.41 -0.49 0.77
C GLY A 99 5.21 -1.09 2.15
N HIS A 100 4.03 -0.84 2.79
CA HIS A 100 3.78 -1.36 4.14
C HIS A 100 3.69 -2.90 4.18
N PRO A 101 3.09 -3.61 3.18
CA PRO A 101 3.11 -5.06 3.13
C PRO A 101 4.51 -5.65 3.08
N ILE A 102 5.42 -5.03 2.32
CA ILE A 102 6.82 -5.46 2.24
C ILE A 102 7.51 -5.31 3.60
N ILE A 103 7.38 -4.16 4.27
CA ILE A 103 7.98 -3.92 5.59
C ILE A 103 7.41 -4.87 6.65
N GLY A 104 6.08 -5.04 6.71
CA GLY A 104 5.43 -5.91 7.68
C GLY A 104 5.76 -7.40 7.47
N THR A 105 5.75 -7.88 6.22
CA THR A 105 6.17 -9.25 5.90
C THR A 105 7.63 -9.49 6.24
N SER A 106 8.50 -8.52 5.94
CA SER A 106 9.91 -8.57 6.31
C SER A 106 10.10 -8.67 7.81
N TRP A 107 9.30 -7.94 8.60
CA TRP A 107 9.31 -8.04 10.05
C TRP A 107 8.96 -9.47 10.52
N VAL A 108 7.91 -10.08 9.95
CA VAL A 108 7.53 -11.48 10.27
C VAL A 108 8.65 -12.43 9.91
N LEU A 109 9.18 -12.34 8.71
CA LEU A 109 10.27 -13.21 8.25
C LEU A 109 11.51 -13.08 9.15
N MET A 110 11.97 -11.88 9.41
CA MET A 110 13.17 -11.64 10.23
C MET A 110 13.00 -12.05 11.70
N ASN A 111 11.82 -11.83 12.29
CA ASN A 111 11.66 -12.00 13.75
C ASN A 111 10.93 -13.29 14.14
N LYS A 112 10.26 -14.00 13.20
CA LYS A 112 9.47 -15.21 13.51
C LYS A 112 9.88 -16.43 12.70
N ILE A 113 10.49 -16.25 11.53
CA ILE A 113 10.74 -17.35 10.58
C ILE A 113 12.24 -17.60 10.39
N PHE A 114 13.01 -16.54 10.15
CA PHE A 114 14.46 -16.60 10.01
C PHE A 114 15.15 -16.39 11.37
N ASN A 115 16.43 -16.62 11.44
CA ASN A 115 17.20 -16.44 12.67
C ASN A 115 17.69 -14.99 12.83
N SER A 116 16.75 -14.04 12.81
CA SER A 116 16.96 -12.60 13.00
C SER A 116 18.07 -11.97 12.12
N PRO A 117 18.08 -12.23 10.80
CA PRO A 117 19.08 -11.62 9.92
C PRO A 117 18.85 -10.11 9.80
N ASN A 118 19.94 -9.37 9.50
CA ASN A 118 19.86 -7.95 9.20
C ASN A 118 19.48 -7.68 7.74
N GLU A 119 19.54 -8.68 6.88
CA GLU A 119 19.21 -8.58 5.46
C GLU A 119 18.38 -9.77 5.01
N ILE A 120 17.37 -9.52 4.20
CA ILE A 120 16.59 -10.54 3.52
C ILE A 120 16.29 -10.09 2.09
N LYS A 121 15.90 -11.05 1.26
CA LYS A 121 15.45 -10.80 -0.10
C LYS A 121 14.00 -11.21 -0.26
N LEU A 122 13.16 -10.31 -0.75
CA LEU A 122 11.79 -10.62 -1.15
C LEU A 122 11.69 -10.65 -2.67
N GLU A 123 11.09 -11.70 -3.19
CA GLU A 123 10.66 -11.78 -4.58
C GLU A 123 9.19 -11.34 -4.65
N VAL A 124 8.94 -10.25 -5.35
CA VAL A 124 7.60 -9.71 -5.63
C VAL A 124 7.38 -9.64 -7.14
N PRO A 125 6.15 -9.43 -7.65
CA PRO A 125 5.89 -9.44 -9.10
C PRO A 125 6.74 -8.49 -9.93
N ILE A 126 7.18 -7.35 -9.37
CA ILE A 126 8.10 -6.41 -10.07
C ILE A 126 9.58 -6.84 -10.02
N GLY A 127 9.90 -7.94 -9.35
CA GLY A 127 11.27 -8.46 -9.19
C GLY A 127 11.78 -8.46 -7.75
N PRO A 128 13.07 -8.82 -7.57
CA PRO A 128 13.66 -8.97 -6.24
C PRO A 128 13.91 -7.63 -5.55
N ILE A 129 13.62 -7.60 -4.25
CA ILE A 129 13.82 -6.43 -3.39
C ILE A 129 14.69 -6.83 -2.21
N ALA A 130 15.79 -6.10 -2.01
CA ALA A 130 16.63 -6.22 -0.82
C ALA A 130 16.06 -5.38 0.32
N ILE A 131 15.93 -5.98 1.48
CA ILE A 131 15.43 -5.37 2.70
C ILE A 131 16.51 -5.40 3.77
N HIS A 132 16.75 -4.26 4.40
CA HIS A 132 17.72 -4.11 5.46
C HIS A 132 17.07 -3.77 6.79
N LYS A 133 17.57 -4.35 7.88
CA LYS A 133 17.21 -3.98 9.24
C LYS A 133 18.35 -3.21 9.90
N SER A 134 18.02 -2.08 10.51
CA SER A 134 18.95 -1.27 11.30
C SER A 134 18.27 -0.89 12.62
N GLY A 135 18.73 -1.49 13.72
CA GLY A 135 18.00 -1.43 15.00
C GLY A 135 16.61 -2.07 14.85
N ASP A 136 15.58 -1.32 15.22
CA ASP A 136 14.17 -1.75 15.08
C ASP A 136 13.55 -1.35 13.74
N LEU A 137 14.26 -0.58 12.92
CA LEU A 137 13.75 -0.09 11.63
C LEU A 137 14.08 -1.08 10.52
N ILE A 138 13.07 -1.37 9.73
CA ILE A 138 13.18 -2.13 8.49
C ILE A 138 13.11 -1.14 7.33
N TRP A 139 14.11 -1.20 6.45
CA TRP A 139 14.32 -0.25 5.36
C TRP A 139 14.11 -0.90 4.01
N LEU A 140 13.41 -0.17 3.15
CA LEU A 140 13.16 -0.49 1.75
C LEU A 140 13.74 0.62 0.87
N LYS A 141 14.52 0.24 -0.16
CA LYS A 141 14.96 1.15 -1.22
C LYS A 141 13.91 1.19 -2.34
N ALA A 142 13.54 2.40 -2.76
CA ALA A 142 12.55 2.62 -3.80
C ALA A 142 13.14 2.65 -5.22
N ALA A 143 12.27 2.47 -6.22
CA ALA A 143 12.60 2.70 -7.62
C ALA A 143 12.73 4.20 -7.94
N GLN A 144 13.31 4.53 -9.11
CA GLN A 144 13.45 5.90 -9.57
C GLN A 144 12.09 6.56 -9.83
N PRO A 145 11.89 7.82 -9.40
CA PRO A 145 10.62 8.52 -9.57
C PRO A 145 10.45 9.05 -10.99
N LYS A 146 9.17 9.20 -11.36
CA LYS A 146 8.76 10.01 -12.52
C LYS A 146 7.86 11.12 -12.03
N PHE A 147 8.08 12.32 -12.55
CA PHE A 147 7.31 13.51 -12.25
C PHE A 147 6.40 13.81 -13.44
N TRP A 148 5.11 13.85 -13.20
CA TRP A 148 4.10 14.07 -14.22
C TRP A 148 3.52 15.48 -14.15
N ASP A 149 2.25 15.66 -14.45
CA ASP A 149 1.62 16.94 -14.60
C ASP A 149 1.56 17.74 -13.28
N THR A 150 1.59 19.03 -13.40
CA THR A 150 1.35 19.97 -12.30
C THR A 150 -0.05 20.54 -12.41
N PHE A 151 -0.64 20.89 -11.25
CA PHE A 151 -2.01 21.33 -11.14
C PHE A 151 -2.10 22.71 -10.47
N SER A 152 -3.20 23.44 -10.76
CA SER A 152 -3.50 24.71 -10.13
C SER A 152 -4.11 24.50 -8.74
N LYS A 153 -3.73 25.35 -7.78
CA LYS A 153 -4.36 25.37 -6.44
C LYS A 153 -5.86 25.66 -6.52
N VAL A 154 -6.28 26.44 -7.50
CA VAL A 154 -7.69 26.78 -7.72
C VAL A 154 -8.51 25.53 -8.03
N ASP A 155 -7.95 24.56 -8.75
CA ASP A 155 -8.65 23.30 -9.06
C ASP A 155 -9.03 22.54 -7.79
N PHE A 156 -8.18 22.60 -6.76
CA PHE A 156 -8.41 21.90 -5.50
C PHE A 156 -9.48 22.57 -4.65
N THR A 157 -9.66 23.90 -4.72
CA THR A 157 -10.73 24.58 -3.98
C THR A 157 -12.13 24.18 -4.48
N PHE A 158 -12.24 23.57 -5.65
CA PHE A 158 -13.50 23.08 -6.19
C PHE A 158 -14.05 21.86 -5.42
N PHE A 159 -13.16 20.98 -4.94
CA PHE A 159 -13.56 19.74 -4.30
C PHE A 159 -13.12 19.60 -2.83
N CYS A 160 -12.40 20.56 -2.27
CA CYS A 160 -12.07 20.61 -0.86
C CYS A 160 -12.55 21.91 -0.19
N ASN A 161 -12.59 21.92 1.13
CA ASN A 161 -12.99 23.07 1.95
C ASN A 161 -11.84 24.04 2.24
N LEU A 162 -10.79 24.05 1.41
CA LEU A 162 -9.62 24.90 1.58
C LEU A 162 -9.69 26.11 0.64
N GLU A 163 -9.11 27.23 1.09
CA GLU A 163 -8.87 28.42 0.29
C GLU A 163 -7.50 28.35 -0.40
N VAL A 164 -7.28 29.13 -1.47
CA VAL A 164 -5.99 29.16 -2.19
C VAL A 164 -4.82 29.49 -1.26
N SER A 165 -5.02 30.29 -0.20
CA SER A 165 -4.04 30.64 0.82
C SER A 165 -3.63 29.49 1.74
N ASP A 166 -4.43 28.42 1.81
CA ASP A 166 -4.14 27.24 2.61
C ASP A 166 -3.11 26.29 1.95
N PHE A 167 -2.83 26.50 0.66
CA PHE A 167 -1.84 25.71 -0.05
C PHE A 167 -0.44 26.33 0.05
N GLU A 168 0.57 25.45 0.14
CA GLU A 168 2.00 25.81 0.11
C GLU A 168 2.33 26.61 -1.18
N ASN A 169 3.16 27.66 -1.07
CA ASN A 169 3.49 28.55 -2.19
C ASN A 169 4.85 28.27 -2.84
N GLN A 170 5.74 27.54 -2.14
CA GLN A 170 7.12 27.31 -2.62
C GLN A 170 7.20 26.14 -3.61
N PHE A 171 6.26 25.19 -3.54
CA PHE A 171 6.30 23.96 -4.33
C PHE A 171 5.04 23.83 -5.20
N PRO A 172 5.15 23.18 -6.37
CA PRO A 172 3.98 22.90 -7.20
C PRO A 172 3.08 21.83 -6.57
N ILE A 173 1.81 21.78 -6.93
CA ILE A 173 1.02 20.56 -6.78
C ILE A 173 1.34 19.68 -7.98
N GLN A 174 1.80 18.45 -7.77
CA GLN A 174 2.31 17.62 -8.85
C GLN A 174 2.02 16.14 -8.65
N GLU A 175 1.68 15.45 -9.74
CA GLU A 175 1.59 13.99 -9.76
C GLU A 175 2.98 13.37 -9.86
N VAL A 176 3.31 12.45 -8.92
CA VAL A 176 4.59 11.76 -8.83
C VAL A 176 4.36 10.25 -8.73
N THR A 177 5.20 9.45 -9.39
CA THR A 177 5.13 7.99 -9.31
C THR A 177 6.49 7.35 -9.15
N THR A 178 6.52 6.26 -8.38
CA THR A 178 7.62 5.29 -8.31
C THR A 178 7.10 3.86 -8.56
N GLY A 179 5.94 3.76 -9.23
CA GLY A 179 5.16 2.55 -9.48
C GLY A 179 3.67 2.87 -9.35
N SER A 180 3.21 3.23 -8.16
CA SER A 180 1.90 3.86 -7.93
C SER A 180 2.03 5.37 -7.93
N ALA A 181 1.09 6.08 -8.56
CA ALA A 181 1.12 7.53 -8.66
C ALA A 181 0.20 8.20 -7.64
N PHE A 182 0.67 9.36 -7.13
CA PHE A 182 -0.06 10.18 -6.17
C PHE A 182 0.16 11.66 -6.49
N VAL A 183 -0.86 12.46 -6.20
CA VAL A 183 -0.75 13.91 -6.32
C VAL A 183 -0.24 14.49 -5.01
N MET A 184 0.94 15.09 -5.03
CA MET A 184 1.57 15.75 -3.88
C MET A 184 0.97 17.14 -3.70
N VAL A 185 0.30 17.38 -2.57
CA VAL A 185 -0.41 18.62 -2.26
C VAL A 185 0.13 19.22 -0.96
N GLY A 186 1.01 20.21 -1.07
CA GLY A 186 1.57 20.92 0.07
C GLY A 186 0.56 21.88 0.67
N LEU A 187 0.43 21.90 2.00
CA LEU A 187 -0.40 22.84 2.75
C LEU A 187 0.46 23.82 3.55
N SER A 188 -0.05 25.03 3.76
CA SER A 188 0.65 26.12 4.44
C SER A 188 0.66 25.98 5.97
N SER A 189 -0.20 25.13 6.53
CA SER A 189 -0.31 24.95 7.97
C SER A 189 -0.84 23.56 8.36
N LYS A 190 -0.49 23.12 9.57
CA LYS A 190 -1.05 21.91 10.16
C LYS A 190 -2.57 22.01 10.33
N ARG A 191 -3.08 23.21 10.65
CA ARG A 191 -4.53 23.47 10.79
C ARG A 191 -5.29 23.23 9.48
N ALA A 192 -4.71 23.59 8.33
CA ALA A 192 -5.31 23.31 7.03
C ALA A 192 -5.41 21.80 6.79
N LEU A 193 -4.38 21.02 7.16
CA LEU A 193 -4.38 19.57 7.07
C LEU A 193 -5.41 18.94 8.04
N GLU A 194 -5.51 19.45 9.27
CA GLU A 194 -6.47 18.98 10.29
C GLU A 194 -7.92 19.17 9.86
N ASN A 195 -8.22 20.32 9.27
CA ASN A 195 -9.58 20.69 8.86
C ASN A 195 -9.96 20.23 7.45
N LEU A 196 -9.05 19.56 6.73
CA LEU A 196 -9.27 19.11 5.36
C LEU A 196 -10.47 18.17 5.25
N ILE A 197 -11.44 18.57 4.43
CA ILE A 197 -12.60 17.77 4.02
C ILE A 197 -12.68 17.78 2.50
N LEU A 198 -12.88 16.61 1.91
CA LEU A 198 -13.08 16.47 0.46
C LEU A 198 -14.54 16.16 0.14
N ASP A 199 -15.05 16.75 -0.92
CA ASP A 199 -16.28 16.32 -1.58
C ASP A 199 -15.98 15.08 -2.44
N LYS A 200 -16.54 13.94 -2.07
CA LYS A 200 -16.25 12.65 -2.71
C LYS A 200 -16.50 12.66 -4.22
N ASP A 201 -17.67 13.15 -4.65
CA ASP A 201 -18.08 13.06 -6.06
C ASP A 201 -17.26 13.99 -6.94
N LYS A 202 -17.03 15.22 -6.49
CA LYS A 202 -16.16 16.18 -7.20
C LYS A 202 -14.70 15.72 -7.21
N THR A 203 -14.22 15.11 -6.12
CA THR A 203 -12.86 14.54 -6.06
C THR A 203 -12.71 13.41 -7.07
N ASP A 204 -13.66 12.47 -7.11
CA ASP A 204 -13.63 11.35 -8.06
C ASP A 204 -13.69 11.83 -9.52
N GLU A 205 -14.53 12.82 -9.80
CA GLU A 205 -14.60 13.43 -11.13
C GLU A 205 -13.28 14.08 -11.52
N TRP A 206 -12.71 14.90 -10.64
CA TRP A 206 -11.44 15.59 -10.90
C TRP A 206 -10.29 14.58 -11.13
N LEU A 207 -10.18 13.56 -10.26
CA LEU A 207 -9.16 12.52 -10.38
C LEU A 207 -9.29 11.74 -11.71
N LYS A 208 -10.51 11.43 -12.14
CA LYS A 208 -10.77 10.74 -13.41
C LYS A 208 -10.33 11.55 -14.62
N GLN A 209 -10.49 12.87 -14.55
CA GLN A 209 -10.18 13.77 -15.67
C GLN A 209 -8.69 14.12 -15.76
N HIS A 210 -7.97 14.17 -14.64
CA HIS A 210 -6.64 14.77 -14.58
C HIS A 210 -5.53 13.78 -14.25
N CYS A 211 -5.79 12.71 -13.50
CA CYS A 211 -4.74 11.75 -13.11
C CYS A 211 -4.54 10.65 -14.14
N LYS A 212 -3.28 10.33 -14.44
CA LYS A 212 -2.90 9.36 -15.47
C LYS A 212 -3.07 7.90 -15.08
N THR A 213 -3.17 7.62 -13.78
CA THR A 213 -3.23 6.23 -13.29
C THR A 213 -4.56 5.89 -12.66
N SER A 214 -4.83 4.57 -12.56
CA SER A 214 -5.99 4.03 -11.84
C SER A 214 -5.91 4.21 -10.32
N HIS A 215 -4.69 4.36 -9.76
CA HIS A 215 -4.47 4.69 -8.37
C HIS A 215 -4.57 6.20 -8.15
N ARG A 216 -5.76 6.64 -7.85
CA ARG A 216 -6.16 8.05 -7.74
C ARG A 216 -6.07 8.51 -6.30
N GLY A 217 -4.84 8.65 -5.79
CA GLY A 217 -4.57 9.10 -4.43
C GLY A 217 -4.09 10.55 -4.38
N LEU A 218 -4.69 11.31 -3.47
CA LEU A 218 -4.26 12.65 -3.08
C LEU A 218 -3.45 12.56 -1.79
N TYR A 219 -2.23 13.08 -1.81
CA TYR A 219 -1.34 13.06 -0.65
C TYR A 219 -1.11 14.48 -0.16
N PHE A 220 -1.93 14.89 0.78
CA PHE A 220 -1.81 16.18 1.44
C PHE A 220 -0.73 16.12 2.52
N TYR A 221 0.13 17.14 2.56
CA TYR A 221 1.19 17.18 3.56
C TYR A 221 1.46 18.60 4.05
N TYR A 222 1.94 18.69 5.29
CA TYR A 222 2.49 19.90 5.89
C TYR A 222 3.88 19.59 6.43
N LEU A 223 4.85 20.45 6.12
CA LEU A 223 6.25 20.30 6.53
C LEU A 223 6.56 21.25 7.69
N GLU A 224 7.00 20.71 8.83
CA GLU A 224 7.40 21.46 10.01
C GLU A 224 8.80 21.05 10.47
N GLY A 225 9.82 21.79 10.08
CA GLY A 225 11.20 21.48 10.40
C GLY A 225 11.64 20.12 9.83
N SER A 226 11.90 19.13 10.72
CA SER A 226 12.24 17.75 10.35
C SER A 226 11.05 16.79 10.39
N LYS A 227 9.84 17.29 10.57
CA LYS A 227 8.61 16.51 10.64
C LYS A 227 7.71 16.81 9.46
N ILE A 228 7.08 15.78 8.95
CA ILE A 228 6.01 15.88 7.96
C ILE A 228 4.74 15.36 8.64
N PHE A 229 3.62 16.03 8.42
CA PHE A 229 2.30 15.55 8.78
C PHE A 229 1.53 15.35 7.49
N SER A 230 0.89 14.21 7.32
CA SER A 230 0.24 13.88 6.04
C SER A 230 -1.07 13.15 6.21
N ARG A 231 -1.90 13.27 5.16
CA ARG A 231 -3.13 12.50 4.96
C ARG A 231 -3.16 11.98 3.53
N MET A 232 -3.39 10.70 3.36
CA MET A 232 -3.61 10.10 2.05
C MET A 232 -5.08 9.76 1.89
N LEU A 233 -5.71 10.37 0.91
CA LEU A 233 -7.11 10.16 0.59
C LEU A 233 -7.23 9.65 -0.85
N CYS A 234 -8.06 8.64 -1.05
CA CYS A 234 -8.31 8.05 -2.36
C CYS A 234 -9.77 7.63 -2.51
N ILE A 235 -10.17 7.30 -3.73
CA ILE A 235 -11.49 6.73 -4.01
C ILE A 235 -11.34 5.22 -4.23
N GLU A 236 -11.87 4.44 -3.28
CA GLU A 236 -11.93 2.99 -3.35
C GLU A 236 -13.39 2.51 -3.22
N HIS A 237 -13.80 1.58 -4.08
CA HIS A 237 -15.19 1.05 -4.08
C HIS A 237 -16.27 2.14 -4.04
N ASN A 238 -16.04 3.25 -4.75
CA ASN A 238 -16.91 4.43 -4.77
C ASN A 238 -17.08 5.12 -3.40
N GLN A 239 -16.11 4.95 -2.50
CA GLN A 239 -16.01 5.61 -1.21
C GLN A 239 -14.75 6.47 -1.14
N LEU A 240 -14.82 7.58 -0.44
CA LEU A 240 -13.62 8.33 -0.05
C LEU A 240 -13.01 7.65 1.17
N VAL A 241 -11.78 7.18 1.03
CA VAL A 241 -11.05 6.44 2.06
C VAL A 241 -9.79 7.20 2.44
N GLU A 242 -9.49 7.23 3.74
CA GLU A 242 -8.19 7.70 4.24
C GLU A 242 -7.37 6.50 4.72
N ASP A 243 -6.14 6.36 4.21
CA ASP A 243 -5.23 5.28 4.58
C ASP A 243 -4.37 5.66 5.79
N ALA A 244 -4.10 4.69 6.65
CA ALA A 244 -3.37 4.88 7.90
C ALA A 244 -1.88 5.19 7.70
N ALA A 245 -1.23 4.53 6.75
CA ALA A 245 0.18 4.74 6.42
C ALA A 245 0.50 4.22 5.02
N THR A 246 0.74 5.14 4.10
CA THR A 246 0.92 4.85 2.69
C THR A 246 2.40 4.90 2.30
N GLY A 247 3.06 3.76 2.36
CA GLY A 247 4.49 3.66 2.03
C GLY A 247 4.81 4.14 0.61
N SER A 248 3.99 3.78 -0.39
CA SER A 248 4.17 4.17 -1.80
C SER A 248 4.00 5.69 -2.01
N ALA A 249 2.99 6.33 -1.40
CA ALA A 249 2.82 7.78 -1.47
C ALA A 249 3.95 8.51 -0.71
N SER A 250 4.42 7.94 0.40
CA SER A 250 5.56 8.46 1.17
C SER A 250 6.85 8.44 0.35
N ILE A 251 7.07 7.41 -0.47
CA ILE A 251 8.21 7.36 -1.42
C ILE A 251 8.08 8.49 -2.46
N CYS A 252 6.88 8.71 -3.02
CA CYS A 252 6.63 9.79 -3.97
C CYS A 252 6.84 11.17 -3.33
N LEU A 253 6.37 11.38 -2.09
CA LEU A 253 6.60 12.63 -1.35
C LEU A 253 8.09 12.84 -1.08
N GLN A 254 8.83 11.79 -0.71
CA GLN A 254 10.27 11.90 -0.50
C GLN A 254 10.99 12.32 -1.78
N ALA A 255 10.67 11.70 -2.93
CA ALA A 255 11.21 12.09 -4.23
C ALA A 255 10.89 13.56 -4.56
N PHE A 256 9.67 13.98 -4.30
CA PHE A 256 9.21 15.35 -4.50
C PHE A 256 10.01 16.35 -3.64
N LEU A 257 10.18 16.06 -2.36
CA LEU A 257 10.96 16.92 -1.45
C LEU A 257 12.45 16.95 -1.78
N LEU A 258 13.03 15.85 -2.27
CA LEU A 258 14.42 15.83 -2.76
C LEU A 258 14.60 16.76 -3.95
N LYS A 259 13.61 16.83 -4.84
CA LYS A 259 13.66 17.69 -6.03
C LYS A 259 13.43 19.17 -5.72
N TYR A 260 12.48 19.49 -4.84
CA TYR A 260 12.00 20.86 -4.67
C TYR A 260 12.41 21.54 -3.36
N HIS A 261 12.76 20.76 -2.31
CA HIS A 261 13.05 21.28 -0.99
C HIS A 261 14.55 21.21 -0.67
N LYS A 262 15.10 20.01 -0.49
CA LYS A 262 16.51 19.77 -0.15
C LYS A 262 17.02 18.50 -0.83
N PRO A 263 18.25 18.50 -1.38
CA PRO A 263 18.81 17.34 -2.07
C PRO A 263 19.22 16.20 -1.15
N GLU A 264 19.25 16.39 0.16
CA GLU A 264 19.54 15.36 1.16
C GLU A 264 18.83 15.66 2.47
N PHE A 265 18.18 14.65 3.06
CA PHE A 265 17.53 14.76 4.35
C PHE A 265 17.23 13.39 5.00
N GLU A 266 17.03 13.44 6.32
CA GLU A 266 16.33 12.42 7.10
C GLU A 266 15.15 13.08 7.80
N LEU A 267 13.94 12.58 7.57
CA LEU A 267 12.69 13.13 8.09
C LEU A 267 11.79 12.01 8.63
N ILE A 268 10.84 12.37 9.47
CA ILE A 268 9.76 11.46 9.89
C ILE A 268 8.44 12.02 9.39
N ASN A 269 7.69 11.18 8.70
CA ASN A 269 6.35 11.46 8.25
C ASN A 269 5.33 10.83 9.18
N TYR A 270 4.45 11.64 9.75
CA TYR A 270 3.35 11.27 10.63
C TYR A 270 2.06 11.26 9.81
N GLN A 271 1.40 10.09 9.75
CA GLN A 271 0.16 9.87 9.00
C GLN A 271 -0.84 9.10 9.86
N GLY A 272 -2.13 9.15 9.54
CA GLY A 272 -3.17 8.33 10.15
C GLY A 272 -3.71 8.84 11.49
N ASP A 273 -3.28 9.99 11.98
CA ASP A 273 -3.76 10.57 13.23
C ASP A 273 -5.28 10.81 13.21
N TYR A 274 -5.82 11.22 12.06
CA TYR A 274 -7.23 11.61 11.90
C TYR A 274 -8.20 10.42 11.81
N ILE A 275 -7.67 9.22 11.63
CA ILE A 275 -8.44 7.97 11.65
C ILE A 275 -8.06 7.07 12.83
N ASN A 276 -7.45 7.64 13.87
CA ASN A 276 -7.00 6.94 15.10
C ASN A 276 -6.03 5.77 14.85
N ARG A 277 -5.23 5.86 13.80
CA ARG A 277 -4.18 4.90 13.43
C ARG A 277 -2.83 5.61 13.25
N PRO A 278 -2.31 6.32 14.29
CA PRO A 278 -1.09 7.11 14.16
C PRO A 278 0.08 6.25 13.69
N SER A 279 0.79 6.76 12.69
CA SER A 279 1.87 6.06 11.98
C SER A 279 3.11 6.94 11.88
N GLN A 280 4.28 6.31 11.81
CA GLN A 280 5.58 6.96 11.63
C GLN A 280 6.34 6.29 10.50
N ILE A 281 6.53 6.99 9.40
CA ILE A 281 7.28 6.54 8.25
C ILE A 281 8.59 7.31 8.20
N HIS A 282 9.72 6.62 8.32
CA HIS A 282 11.04 7.23 8.30
C HIS A 282 11.51 7.41 6.86
N PHE A 283 11.95 8.61 6.53
CA PHE A 283 12.52 8.98 5.24
C PHE A 283 14.02 9.15 5.36
N LYS A 284 14.74 8.56 4.41
CA LYS A 284 16.17 8.82 4.21
C LYS A 284 16.43 8.91 2.73
N GLY A 285 16.82 10.10 2.28
CA GLY A 285 16.93 10.36 0.86
C GLY A 285 18.08 11.28 0.50
N LYS A 286 18.63 11.03 -0.71
CA LYS A 286 19.64 11.84 -1.34
C LYS A 286 19.41 11.90 -2.84
N LEU A 287 19.47 13.12 -3.38
CA LEU A 287 19.51 13.39 -4.82
C LEU A 287 20.94 13.73 -5.21
N THR A 288 21.49 12.95 -6.11
CA THR A 288 22.71 13.27 -6.85
C THR A 288 22.33 13.66 -8.26
N GLU A 289 23.23 14.17 -9.08
CA GLU A 289 22.95 14.78 -10.41
C GLU A 289 21.68 14.27 -11.12
N ASN A 290 21.46 12.96 -11.21
CA ASN A 290 20.27 12.37 -11.84
C ASN A 290 19.75 11.10 -11.12
N ASP A 291 20.27 10.77 -9.94
CA ASP A 291 19.91 9.56 -9.20
C ASP A 291 19.25 9.90 -7.86
N PHE A 292 18.06 9.33 -7.64
CA PHE A 292 17.32 9.44 -6.40
C PHE A 292 17.60 8.21 -5.52
N ASP A 293 18.46 8.32 -4.51
CA ASP A 293 18.59 7.30 -3.47
C ASP A 293 17.50 7.52 -2.41
N ILE A 294 16.38 6.84 -2.56
CA ILE A 294 15.20 6.99 -1.72
C ILE A 294 15.01 5.72 -0.89
N LYS A 295 14.93 5.90 0.42
CA LYS A 295 14.66 4.80 1.36
C LYS A 295 13.55 5.19 2.31
N ILE A 296 12.57 4.30 2.47
CA ILE A 296 11.60 4.40 3.54
C ILE A 296 11.85 3.32 4.58
N GLY A 297 11.63 3.68 5.83
CA GLY A 297 11.80 2.77 6.95
C GLY A 297 10.63 2.81 7.91
N GLY A 298 10.40 1.71 8.60
CA GLY A 298 9.36 1.63 9.61
C GLY A 298 9.61 0.55 10.62
N LYS A 299 9.02 0.74 11.81
CA LYS A 299 8.87 -0.31 12.81
C LYS A 299 7.59 -1.08 12.53
N ALA A 300 7.47 -2.26 13.11
CA ALA A 300 6.22 -3.00 13.09
C ALA A 300 5.98 -3.69 14.43
N GLN A 301 4.71 -3.91 14.76
CA GLN A 301 4.29 -4.50 16.02
C GLN A 301 3.47 -5.77 15.78
N PHE A 302 3.83 -6.83 16.46
CA PHE A 302 3.06 -8.08 16.48
C PHE A 302 1.75 -7.87 17.25
N VAL A 303 0.62 -8.18 16.61
CA VAL A 303 -0.71 -8.09 17.21
C VAL A 303 -1.25 -9.46 17.58
N ALA A 304 -1.36 -10.36 16.60
CA ALA A 304 -1.95 -11.68 16.77
C ALA A 304 -1.34 -12.70 15.81
N LYS A 305 -1.56 -13.98 16.10
CA LYS A 305 -1.31 -15.10 15.20
C LYS A 305 -2.45 -16.11 15.31
N GLY A 306 -2.67 -16.86 14.27
CA GLY A 306 -3.69 -17.89 14.22
C GLY A 306 -3.46 -18.87 13.09
N GLU A 307 -4.47 -19.71 12.86
CA GLU A 307 -4.58 -20.62 11.74
C GLU A 307 -5.86 -20.30 10.99
N TRP A 308 -5.77 -20.13 9.69
CA TRP A 308 -6.89 -19.91 8.79
C TRP A 308 -7.30 -21.24 8.19
N GLU A 309 -8.56 -21.62 8.34
CA GLU A 309 -9.11 -22.83 7.73
C GLU A 309 -9.63 -22.51 6.31
N SER A 310 -9.05 -23.15 5.30
CA SER A 310 -9.44 -22.97 3.90
C SER A 310 -10.08 -24.25 3.31
#